data_15821b25c0579a51bcd01c4b1097074f
#
_entry.id   15821b25c0579a51bcd01c4b1097074f
#
_cell.length_a   1.000
_cell.length_b   1.000
_cell.length_c   1.000
_cell.angle_alpha   90.00
_cell.angle_beta   90.00
_cell.angle_gamma   90.00
#
_symmetry.space_group_name_H-M   'P 1'
#
loop_
_entity.id
_entity.type
_entity.pdbx_description
1 polymer ?
#
loop_
_entity_poly.entity_id
_entity_poly.type
_entity_poly.pdbx_seq_one_letter_code
_entity_poly.pdbx_strand_id
1 'polypeptide(L)'
;GILAGIAVPRFLDATASARGAKIVADMRTIQSAEMIYYAKNAKYPTQQSDLNTLVQGGWPGVPTGKFIIAQVLRQGGGTTEGTVPSTGAAYKYDPDTTTGGSGEISLDGATISSGDVTGTLTLTALLGGDKQTTKSVK
;
A
#
# COMPACT_ATOMS: atom_id res chain seq x y z
N GLY A 1 -34.21 -16.74 -0.27
CA GLY A 1 -33.67 -18.05 -0.19
C GLY A 1 -32.24 -18.09 0.27
N ILE A 2 -31.77 -19.28 0.42
CA ILE A 2 -30.40 -19.51 0.89
C ILE A 2 -29.38 -18.92 -0.08
N LEU A 3 -29.64 -19.01 -1.37
CA LEU A 3 -28.72 -18.50 -2.37
C LEU A 3 -28.54 -16.98 -2.29
N ALA A 4 -29.61 -16.25 -1.98
CA ALA A 4 -29.50 -14.81 -1.82
C ALA A 4 -28.66 -14.44 -0.60
N GLY A 5 -28.78 -15.17 0.49
CA GLY A 5 -28.00 -14.93 1.69
C GLY A 5 -26.53 -15.24 1.51
N ILE A 6 -26.18 -16.15 0.61
CA ILE A 6 -24.78 -16.47 0.32
C ILE A 6 -24.17 -15.47 -0.63
N ALA A 7 -24.93 -15.04 -1.65
CA ALA A 7 -24.41 -14.18 -2.70
C ALA A 7 -23.98 -12.79 -2.19
N VAL A 8 -24.75 -12.20 -1.28
CA VAL A 8 -24.48 -10.83 -0.83
C VAL A 8 -23.14 -10.69 -0.11
N PRO A 9 -22.82 -11.51 0.93
CA PRO A 9 -21.52 -11.39 1.57
C PRO A 9 -20.36 -11.60 0.61
N ARG A 10 -20.48 -12.56 -0.29
CA ARG A 10 -19.42 -12.84 -1.26
C ARG A 10 -19.19 -11.66 -2.20
N PHE A 11 -20.26 -10.98 -2.57
CA PHE A 11 -20.17 -9.82 -3.44
C PHE A 11 -19.43 -8.66 -2.75
N LEU A 12 -19.72 -8.44 -1.46
CA LEU A 12 -19.03 -7.41 -0.69
C LEU A 12 -17.54 -7.72 -0.54
N ASP A 13 -17.20 -8.99 -0.32
CA ASP A 13 -15.81 -9.41 -0.19
C ASP A 13 -15.04 -9.21 -1.50
N ALA A 14 -15.69 -9.46 -2.63
CA ALA A 14 -15.07 -9.26 -3.93
C ALA A 14 -14.73 -7.78 -4.16
N THR A 15 -15.61 -6.87 -3.74
CA THR A 15 -15.37 -5.44 -3.85
C THR A 15 -14.20 -5.01 -2.96
N ALA A 16 -14.18 -5.50 -1.74
CA ALA A 16 -13.09 -5.18 -0.80
C ALA A 16 -11.75 -5.74 -1.31
N SER A 17 -11.75 -6.94 -1.87
CA SER A 17 -10.55 -7.52 -2.45
C SER A 17 -10.06 -6.74 -3.65
N ALA A 18 -10.97 -6.23 -4.47
CA ALA A 18 -10.59 -5.41 -5.63
C ALA A 18 -9.94 -4.11 -5.17
N ARG A 19 -10.46 -3.49 -4.12
CA ARG A 19 -9.82 -2.29 -3.56
C ARG A 19 -8.45 -2.60 -2.99
N GLY A 20 -8.31 -3.73 -2.31
CA GLY A 20 -7.02 -4.15 -1.77
C GLY A 20 -5.99 -4.36 -2.88
N ALA A 21 -6.39 -4.99 -3.97
CA ALA A 21 -5.51 -5.21 -5.11
C ALA A 21 -5.08 -3.87 -5.73
N LYS A 22 -5.99 -2.92 -5.81
CA LYS A 22 -5.66 -1.59 -6.34
C LYS A 22 -4.68 -0.87 -5.43
N ILE A 23 -4.84 -0.96 -4.13
CA ILE A 23 -3.93 -0.33 -3.17
C ILE A 23 -2.51 -0.88 -3.37
N VAL A 24 -2.35 -2.19 -3.45
CA VAL A 24 -1.04 -2.79 -3.67
C VAL A 24 -0.47 -2.36 -5.01
N ALA A 25 -1.29 -2.35 -6.06
CA ALA A 25 -0.84 -1.93 -7.39
C ALA A 25 -0.38 -0.48 -7.39
N ASP A 26 -1.10 0.40 -6.71
CA ASP A 26 -0.73 1.80 -6.60
C ASP A 26 0.61 1.96 -5.87
N MET A 27 0.80 1.23 -4.79
CA MET A 27 2.05 1.30 -4.03
C MET A 27 3.23 0.77 -4.85
N ARG A 28 3.01 -0.27 -5.65
CA ARG A 28 4.05 -0.79 -6.55
C ARG A 28 4.35 0.20 -7.68
N THR A 29 3.37 0.95 -8.13
CA THR A 29 3.58 2.01 -9.11
C THR A 29 4.49 3.09 -8.54
N ILE A 30 4.30 3.47 -7.29
CA ILE A 30 5.16 4.43 -6.61
C ILE A 30 6.56 3.84 -6.44
N GLN A 31 6.66 2.58 -6.10
CA GLN A 31 7.96 1.91 -6.00
C GLN A 31 8.70 1.91 -7.34
N SER A 32 8.00 1.70 -8.44
CA SER A 32 8.60 1.75 -9.76
C SER A 32 9.16 3.15 -10.06
N ALA A 33 8.43 4.19 -9.67
CA ALA A 33 8.91 5.55 -9.83
C ALA A 33 10.17 5.79 -9.00
N GLU A 34 10.22 5.24 -7.80
CA GLU A 34 11.39 5.32 -6.93
C GLU A 34 12.61 4.68 -7.60
N MET A 35 12.41 3.52 -8.21
CA MET A 35 13.48 2.82 -8.91
C MET A 35 13.96 3.58 -10.14
N ILE A 36 13.04 4.21 -10.86
CA ILE A 36 13.40 5.06 -12.00
C ILE A 36 14.24 6.25 -11.55
N TYR A 37 13.84 6.86 -10.44
CA TYR A 37 14.60 7.98 -9.89
C TYR A 37 16.03 7.54 -9.53
N TYR A 38 16.16 6.39 -8.89
CA TYR A 38 17.47 5.84 -8.54
C TYR A 38 18.31 5.58 -9.78
N ALA A 39 17.72 5.03 -10.83
CA ALA A 39 18.43 4.75 -12.06
C ALA A 39 18.97 6.02 -12.73
N LYS A 40 18.23 7.12 -12.61
CA LYS A 40 18.61 8.39 -13.20
C LYS A 40 19.60 9.18 -12.36
N ASN A 41 19.52 9.08 -11.05
CA ASN A 41 20.23 9.97 -10.14
C ASN A 41 21.26 9.26 -9.25
N ALA A 42 21.32 7.93 -9.30
CA ALA A 42 22.19 7.08 -8.47
C ALA A 42 21.98 7.30 -6.98
N LYS A 43 20.81 7.75 -6.60
CA LYS A 43 20.39 7.91 -5.20
C LYS A 43 18.88 7.86 -5.13
N TYR A 44 18.35 7.56 -3.95
CA TYR A 44 16.92 7.54 -3.74
C TYR A 44 16.38 8.95 -3.51
N PRO A 45 15.09 9.17 -3.82
CA PRO A 45 14.49 10.49 -3.61
C PRO A 45 14.55 10.91 -2.15
N THR A 46 14.74 12.19 -1.92
CA THR A 46 14.76 12.75 -0.58
C THR A 46 13.44 13.41 -0.21
N GLN A 47 12.51 13.47 -1.13
CA GLN A 47 11.17 14.02 -0.88
C GLN A 47 10.19 13.42 -1.89
N GLN A 48 8.92 13.37 -1.48
CA GLN A 48 7.88 12.80 -2.31
C GLN A 48 7.71 13.51 -3.65
N SER A 49 7.90 14.82 -3.66
CA SER A 49 7.72 15.60 -4.88
C SER A 49 8.70 15.20 -5.99
N ASP A 50 9.82 14.61 -5.64
CA ASP A 50 10.77 14.11 -6.65
C ASP A 50 10.17 12.99 -7.50
N LEU A 51 9.14 12.33 -7.01
CA LEU A 51 8.49 11.21 -7.69
C LEU A 51 7.28 11.63 -8.51
N ASN A 52 6.77 12.84 -8.31
CA ASN A 52 5.49 13.24 -8.92
C ASN A 52 5.47 13.10 -10.44
N THR A 53 6.57 13.44 -11.11
CA THR A 53 6.64 13.35 -12.56
C THR A 53 6.98 11.97 -13.08
N LEU A 54 7.42 11.08 -12.20
CA LEU A 54 7.82 9.72 -12.56
C LEU A 54 6.71 8.70 -12.34
N VAL A 55 5.69 9.06 -11.58
CA VAL A 55 4.53 8.18 -11.41
C VAL A 55 3.63 8.34 -12.62
N GLN A 56 3.51 7.26 -13.38
CA GLN A 56 2.72 7.28 -14.59
C GLN A 56 1.26 7.54 -14.27
N GLY A 57 0.68 8.55 -14.91
CA GLY A 57 -0.69 8.94 -14.63
C GLY A 57 -0.85 9.87 -13.44
N GLY A 58 0.24 10.30 -12.82
CA GLY A 58 0.22 11.17 -11.66
C GLY A 58 0.10 10.39 -10.35
N TRP A 59 0.19 11.11 -9.23
CA TRP A 59 0.13 10.48 -7.91
C TRP A 59 -1.26 9.84 -7.72
N PRO A 60 -1.34 8.54 -7.41
CA PRO A 60 -2.63 7.87 -7.36
C PRO A 60 -3.45 8.28 -6.15
N GLY A 61 -4.78 8.32 -6.33
CA GLY A 61 -5.70 8.51 -5.23
C GLY A 61 -6.06 7.18 -4.61
N VAL A 62 -6.30 7.18 -3.30
CA VAL A 62 -6.64 5.97 -2.58
C VAL A 62 -8.12 5.65 -2.78
N PRO A 63 -8.47 4.40 -3.14
CA PRO A 63 -9.88 4.04 -3.23
C PRO A 63 -10.53 4.04 -1.84
N THR A 64 -11.70 4.64 -1.74
CA THR A 64 -12.43 4.77 -0.49
C THR A 64 -13.22 3.49 -0.19
N GLY A 65 -13.25 3.11 1.08
CA GLY A 65 -14.08 2.01 1.55
C GLY A 65 -13.27 0.86 2.12
N LYS A 66 -13.97 -0.21 2.43
CA LYS A 66 -13.35 -1.40 3.01
C LYS A 66 -12.46 -2.09 1.98
N PHE A 67 -11.31 -2.58 2.45
CA PHE A 67 -10.38 -3.31 1.59
C PHE A 67 -9.88 -4.58 2.31
N ILE A 68 -9.48 -5.54 1.50
CA ILE A 68 -8.84 -6.78 1.95
C ILE A 68 -7.61 -7.00 1.07
N ILE A 69 -6.46 -7.17 1.70
CA ILE A 69 -5.20 -7.39 0.99
C ILE A 69 -4.63 -8.74 1.40
N ALA A 70 -4.43 -9.62 0.42
CA ALA A 70 -3.77 -10.91 0.67
C ALA A 70 -2.27 -10.72 0.61
N GLN A 71 -1.56 -11.26 1.60
CA GLN A 71 -0.10 -11.16 1.67
C GLN A 71 0.51 -12.39 1.02
N VAL A 72 0.38 -12.48 -0.29
CA VAL A 72 0.73 -13.68 -1.05
C VAL A 72 2.22 -13.97 -1.10
N LEU A 73 3.04 -12.96 -0.92
CA LEU A 73 4.50 -13.15 -0.97
C LEU A 73 5.10 -13.56 0.36
N ARG A 74 4.30 -13.53 1.41
CA ARG A 74 4.76 -13.89 2.74
C ARG A 74 4.38 -15.34 3.02
N GLN A 75 5.35 -16.16 3.35
CA GLN A 75 5.08 -17.54 3.68
C GLN A 75 4.18 -17.61 4.90
N GLY A 76 3.04 -18.29 4.77
CA GLY A 76 2.05 -18.35 5.82
C GLY A 76 1.34 -17.05 6.07
N GLY A 77 1.47 -16.09 5.16
CA GLY A 77 0.82 -14.81 5.30
C GLY A 77 -0.68 -14.92 5.14
N GLY A 78 -1.39 -14.14 5.93
CA GLY A 78 -2.84 -14.08 5.86
C GLY A 78 -3.32 -12.89 5.06
N THR A 79 -4.40 -12.30 5.53
CA THR A 79 -4.93 -11.10 4.92
C THR A 79 -4.82 -9.93 5.89
N THR A 80 -4.85 -8.73 5.36
CA THR A 80 -4.98 -7.52 6.15
C THR A 80 -6.24 -6.81 5.68
N GLU A 81 -7.06 -6.41 6.62
CA GLU A 81 -8.32 -5.74 6.34
C GLU A 81 -8.34 -4.35 6.97
N GLY A 82 -9.00 -3.45 6.30
CA GLY A 82 -9.14 -2.10 6.81
C GLY A 82 -10.16 -1.31 6.03
N THR A 83 -10.23 -0.03 6.32
CA THR A 83 -11.16 0.88 5.68
C THR A 83 -10.47 2.19 5.38
N VAL A 84 -10.67 2.67 4.17
CA VAL A 84 -10.17 3.98 3.74
C VAL A 84 -11.32 4.98 3.90
N PRO A 85 -11.14 6.03 4.71
CA PRO A 85 -12.20 7.03 4.87
C PRO A 85 -12.37 7.85 3.60
N SER A 86 -13.47 8.57 3.51
CA SER A 86 -13.77 9.38 2.33
C SER A 86 -12.81 10.56 2.16
N THR A 87 -12.15 10.98 3.24
CA THR A 87 -11.18 12.08 3.20
C THR A 87 -10.02 11.77 4.12
N GLY A 88 -8.86 12.34 3.84
CA GLY A 88 -7.72 12.27 4.74
C GLY A 88 -6.79 11.10 4.53
N ALA A 89 -7.07 10.22 3.58
CA ALA A 89 -6.16 9.12 3.26
C ALA A 89 -5.33 9.46 2.04
N ALA A 90 -4.07 9.03 2.05
CA ALA A 90 -3.16 9.26 0.93
C ALA A 90 -2.02 8.25 0.97
N TYR A 91 -1.49 7.94 -0.22
CA TYR A 91 -0.22 7.25 -0.29
C TYR A 91 0.89 8.24 0.00
N LYS A 92 1.89 7.78 0.71
CA LYS A 92 3.03 8.63 1.07
C LYS A 92 4.35 7.94 0.80
N TYR A 93 5.33 8.75 0.44
CA TYR A 93 6.71 8.33 0.37
C TYR A 93 7.47 9.03 1.51
N ASP A 94 8.00 8.25 2.44
CA ASP A 94 8.77 8.76 3.58
C ASP A 94 10.24 8.44 3.32
N PRO A 95 11.06 9.43 2.95
CA PRO A 95 12.45 9.17 2.57
C PRO A 95 13.28 8.71 3.76
N ASP A 96 14.23 7.83 3.49
CA ASP A 96 15.20 7.41 4.48
C ASP A 96 16.41 8.32 4.39
N THR A 97 16.33 9.46 5.06
CA THR A 97 17.39 10.44 5.01
C THR A 97 18.56 10.10 5.93
N THR A 98 18.37 9.13 6.81
CA THR A 98 19.41 8.74 7.77
C THR A 98 20.50 7.91 7.12
N THR A 99 20.12 6.92 6.33
CA THR A 99 21.07 5.98 5.74
C THR A 99 21.27 6.18 4.25
N GLY A 100 20.46 7.04 3.64
CA GLY A 100 20.48 7.20 2.18
C GLY A 100 19.86 6.02 1.45
N GLY A 101 19.12 5.18 2.14
CA GLY A 101 18.43 4.06 1.53
C GLY A 101 17.11 4.46 0.90
N SER A 102 16.43 3.46 0.36
CA SER A 102 15.10 3.66 -0.19
C SER A 102 14.12 4.04 0.89
N GLY A 103 13.19 4.93 0.57
CA GLY A 103 12.18 5.36 1.51
C GLY A 103 11.06 4.35 1.67
N GLU A 104 10.19 4.61 2.61
CA GLU A 104 9.03 3.78 2.89
C GLU A 104 7.82 4.30 2.14
N ILE A 105 7.10 3.39 1.50
CA ILE A 105 5.85 3.71 0.81
C ILE A 105 4.71 3.20 1.69
N SER A 106 3.78 4.08 2.02
CA SER A 106 2.71 3.75 2.96
C SER A 106 1.36 4.26 2.50
N LEU A 107 0.32 3.66 3.04
CA LEU A 107 -1.04 4.17 2.97
C LEU A 107 -1.33 4.83 4.32
N ASP A 108 -1.40 6.15 4.32
CA ASP A 108 -1.64 6.93 5.53
C ASP A 108 -3.12 7.31 5.61
N GLY A 109 -3.66 7.30 6.81
CA GLY A 109 -5.04 7.74 7.05
C GLY A 109 -6.09 6.64 6.96
N ALA A 110 -5.72 5.41 6.63
CA ALA A 110 -6.65 4.29 6.67
C ALA A 110 -6.65 3.65 8.06
N THR A 111 -7.75 2.99 8.38
CA THR A 111 -7.88 2.25 9.64
C THR A 111 -7.72 0.77 9.36
N ILE A 112 -6.75 0.14 10.01
CA ILE A 112 -6.55 -1.30 9.90
C ILE A 112 -7.41 -1.98 10.95
N SER A 113 -8.29 -2.88 10.53
CA SER A 113 -9.22 -3.56 11.44
C SER A 113 -8.75 -4.95 11.84
N SER A 114 -7.99 -5.64 11.00
CA SER A 114 -7.46 -6.95 11.34
C SER A 114 -6.35 -7.34 10.37
N GLY A 115 -5.56 -8.33 10.76
CA GLY A 115 -4.55 -8.91 9.89
C GLY A 115 -3.16 -8.81 10.48
N ASP A 116 -2.18 -9.18 9.65
CA ASP A 116 -0.78 -9.24 10.08
C ASP A 116 -0.11 -7.88 10.19
N VAL A 117 -0.61 -6.90 9.46
CA VAL A 117 -0.05 -5.54 9.52
C VAL A 117 -0.75 -4.78 10.63
N THR A 118 0.02 -4.13 11.48
CA THR A 118 -0.50 -3.27 12.54
C THR A 118 0.03 -1.87 12.32
N GLY A 119 -0.78 -0.88 12.70
CA GLY A 119 -0.39 0.51 12.51
C GLY A 119 -0.50 0.94 11.07
N THR A 120 0.49 1.67 10.58
CA THR A 120 0.49 2.18 9.21
C THR A 120 0.75 1.04 8.23
N LEU A 121 -0.03 1.00 7.18
CA LEU A 121 0.11 -0.02 6.14
C LEU A 121 1.26 0.36 5.23
N THR A 122 2.34 -0.40 5.25
CA THR A 122 3.51 -0.13 4.42
C THR A 122 3.68 -1.19 3.35
N LEU A 123 4.30 -0.80 2.24
CA LEU A 123 4.58 -1.75 1.18
C LEU A 123 5.53 -2.85 1.66
N THR A 124 6.52 -2.50 2.47
CA THR A 124 7.45 -3.48 3.03
C THR A 124 6.70 -4.56 3.81
N ALA A 125 5.77 -4.17 4.65
CA ALA A 125 4.98 -5.13 5.43
C ALA A 125 4.12 -6.01 4.54
N LEU A 126 3.52 -5.42 3.50
CA LEU A 126 2.68 -6.17 2.56
C LEU A 126 3.46 -7.18 1.76
N LEU A 127 4.73 -6.90 1.47
CA LEU A 127 5.58 -7.79 0.71
C LEU A 127 6.32 -8.81 1.57
N GLY A 128 5.93 -8.92 2.84
CA GLY A 128 6.47 -9.95 3.72
C GLY A 128 7.68 -9.52 4.54
N GLY A 129 7.96 -8.23 4.59
CA GLY A 129 8.98 -7.69 5.47
C GLY A 129 8.49 -7.58 6.90
N ASP A 130 9.16 -6.79 7.70
CA ASP A 130 8.76 -6.57 9.07
C ASP A 130 7.38 -5.94 9.15
N LYS A 131 6.63 -6.32 10.17
CA LYS A 131 5.34 -5.69 10.43
C LYS A 131 5.49 -4.28 10.95
N GLN A 132 6.67 -3.92 11.35
CA GLN A 132 6.93 -2.61 11.92
C GLN A 132 6.98 -1.54 10.85
N THR A 133 6.71 -0.33 11.25
CA THR A 133 6.79 0.82 10.37
C THR A 133 8.23 1.31 10.30
N THR A 134 9.10 0.51 9.76
CA THR A 134 10.46 0.94 9.55
C THR A 134 10.53 1.72 8.26
N LYS A 135 11.51 2.55 8.14
CA LYS A 135 11.63 3.40 6.96
C LYS A 135 12.33 2.73 5.79
N SER A 136 12.62 1.49 5.89
CA SER A 136 13.40 0.84 4.85
C SER A 136 12.55 -0.05 3.98
N VAL A 137 12.46 0.29 2.73
CA VAL A 137 11.86 -0.55 1.69
C VAL A 137 13.00 -1.12 0.89
N LYS A 138 13.35 -2.34 1.14
CA LYS A 138 14.49 -2.92 0.46
C LYS A 138 14.11 -3.91 -0.61
#